data_d05ef3c8ec2e51e987da2e2b4b74fa62
#
_entry.id   d05ef3c8ec2e51e987da2e2b4b74fa62
#
_cell.length_a   1.000
_cell.length_b   1.000
_cell.length_c   1.000
_cell.angle_alpha   90.00
_cell.angle_beta   90.00
_cell.angle_gamma   90.00
#
_symmetry.space_group_name_H-M   'P 1'
#
loop_
_entity.id
_entity.type
_entity.pdbx_description
1 polymer ?
#
loop_
_entity_poly.entity_id
_entity_poly.type
_entity_poly.pdbx_seq_one_letter_code
_entity_poly.pdbx_strand_id
1 'polypeptide(L)'
;MFVARQLVKHQVGLVWNEVSRRYVDTVPEFYQPKEWRLKADDKKQGSSNEVWEMTDEWTAVALARADVVDNPNLSYENAMFDAKRRYLHWVNDLNICPEQARMVLPQSMMTEWYWSGTLMAFARVCNLRCQPDAQLETQEVCREIDLLSKEKFTVAWEALRSNG
;
A
#
# COMPACT_ATOMS: atom_id res chain seq x y z
N MET A 1 -4.59 -0.93 -0.49
CA MET A 1 -5.10 -1.54 0.76
C MET A 1 -4.03 -1.85 1.81
N PHE A 2 -2.84 -2.31 1.48
CA PHE A 2 -1.81 -2.63 2.47
C PHE A 2 -1.37 -1.43 3.33
N VAL A 3 -1.25 -0.21 2.75
CA VAL A 3 -0.99 1.03 3.52
C VAL A 3 -2.17 1.35 4.45
N ALA A 4 -3.39 1.29 3.95
CA ALA A 4 -4.60 1.53 4.74
C ALA A 4 -4.66 0.62 5.97
N ARG A 5 -4.31 -0.66 5.83
CA ARG A 5 -4.27 -1.63 6.95
C ARG A 5 -3.21 -1.31 8.01
N GLN A 6 -2.14 -0.63 7.65
CA GLN A 6 -1.15 -0.15 8.63
C GLN A 6 -1.65 1.10 9.33
N LEU A 7 -2.20 2.06 8.58
CA LEU A 7 -2.61 3.35 9.12
C LEU A 7 -3.87 3.27 9.97
N VAL A 8 -4.84 2.42 9.64
CA VAL A 8 -6.07 2.23 10.41
C VAL A 8 -5.84 1.76 11.85
N LYS A 9 -4.68 1.21 12.16
CA LYS A 9 -4.30 0.80 13.52
C LYS A 9 -4.01 1.98 14.45
N HIS A 10 -3.82 3.17 13.92
CA HIS A 10 -3.72 4.40 14.69
C HIS A 10 -5.12 4.92 15.02
N GLN A 11 -5.67 4.50 16.15
CA GLN A 11 -7.07 4.76 16.52
C GLN A 11 -7.24 5.90 17.53
N VAL A 12 -6.23 6.15 18.37
CA VAL A 12 -6.36 7.15 19.44
C VAL A 12 -6.43 8.56 18.89
N GLY A 13 -7.58 9.18 19.03
CA GLY A 13 -7.87 10.54 18.52
C GLY A 13 -8.12 10.60 17.02
N LEU A 14 -8.38 9.46 16.37
CA LEU A 14 -8.60 9.32 14.93
C LEU A 14 -9.86 8.51 14.65
N VAL A 15 -10.59 8.90 13.62
CA VAL A 15 -11.76 8.19 13.07
C VAL A 15 -11.49 7.86 11.62
N TRP A 16 -11.66 6.60 11.27
CA TRP A 16 -11.43 6.05 9.94
C TRP A 16 -12.74 5.68 9.27
N ASN A 17 -12.98 6.15 8.06
CA ASN A 17 -14.13 5.78 7.26
C ASN A 17 -13.66 5.42 5.84
N GLU A 18 -13.63 4.14 5.54
CA GLU A 18 -13.13 3.57 4.29
C GLU A 18 -14.26 3.18 3.35
N VAL A 19 -14.08 3.42 2.06
CA VAL A 19 -14.97 2.93 1.01
C VAL A 19 -14.99 1.41 1.02
N SER A 20 -16.16 0.84 1.22
CA SER A 20 -16.32 -0.60 1.36
C SER A 20 -16.71 -1.27 0.05
N ARG A 21 -15.90 -2.19 -0.42
CA ARG A 21 -16.19 -3.07 -1.55
C ARG A 21 -17.36 -4.03 -1.32
N ARG A 22 -18.01 -4.00 -0.17
CA ARG A 22 -19.27 -4.70 0.04
C ARG A 22 -20.43 -4.07 -0.73
N TYR A 23 -20.31 -2.75 -0.98
CA TYR A 23 -21.36 -1.93 -1.58
C TYR A 23 -20.94 -1.26 -2.89
N VAL A 24 -19.71 -1.46 -3.31
CA VAL A 24 -19.14 -0.83 -4.51
C VAL A 24 -18.61 -1.94 -5.41
N ASP A 25 -19.16 -2.02 -6.59
CA ASP A 25 -18.87 -3.02 -7.63
C ASP A 25 -18.03 -2.45 -8.81
N THR A 26 -17.55 -1.21 -8.67
CA THR A 26 -16.68 -0.59 -9.68
C THR A 26 -15.45 -1.44 -9.99
N VAL A 27 -14.92 -1.28 -11.18
CA VAL A 27 -13.69 -1.97 -11.61
C VAL A 27 -12.57 -1.72 -10.59
N PRO A 28 -11.94 -2.77 -10.04
CA PRO A 28 -10.85 -2.58 -9.10
C PRO A 28 -9.61 -2.04 -9.78
N GLU A 29 -8.93 -1.12 -9.11
CA GLU A 29 -7.62 -0.59 -9.47
C GLU A 29 -6.55 -1.13 -8.51
N PHE A 30 -5.32 -1.27 -9.00
CA PHE A 30 -4.21 -1.81 -8.23
C PHE A 30 -3.04 -0.85 -8.21
N TYR A 31 -2.39 -0.76 -7.05
CA TYR A 31 -1.16 -0.01 -6.90
C TYR A 31 -0.07 -0.64 -7.75
N GLN A 32 0.62 0.17 -8.55
CA GLN A 32 1.77 -0.26 -9.34
C GLN A 32 3.04 0.31 -8.68
N PRO A 33 3.93 -0.55 -8.13
CA PRO A 33 5.18 -0.07 -7.59
C PRO A 33 6.07 0.51 -8.70
N LYS A 34 6.78 1.57 -8.41
CA LYS A 34 7.75 2.17 -9.33
C LYS A 34 8.99 1.30 -9.50
N GLU A 35 9.35 0.59 -8.43
CA GLU A 35 10.52 -0.27 -8.32
C GLU A 35 10.26 -1.40 -7.32
N TRP A 36 10.95 -2.51 -7.48
CA TRP A 36 10.95 -3.62 -6.53
C TRP A 36 12.21 -3.54 -5.68
N ARG A 37 12.03 -3.33 -4.37
CA ARG A 37 13.13 -3.22 -3.42
C ARG A 37 13.53 -4.60 -2.90
N LEU A 38 14.83 -4.80 -2.70
CA LEU A 38 15.35 -6.02 -2.11
C LEU A 38 14.98 -6.12 -0.62
N LYS A 39 15.00 -7.34 -0.12
CA LYS A 39 14.88 -7.61 1.31
C LYS A 39 16.09 -7.04 2.04
N ALA A 40 15.87 -6.34 3.16
CA ALA A 40 16.93 -5.93 4.05
C ALA A 40 17.29 -7.06 5.04
N ASP A 41 18.58 -7.36 5.20
CA ASP A 41 19.03 -8.43 6.08
C ASP A 41 19.01 -8.02 7.56
N ASP A 42 19.16 -6.73 7.84
CA ASP A 42 19.31 -6.16 9.16
C ASP A 42 18.04 -5.53 9.75
N LYS A 43 16.95 -5.49 8.98
CA LYS A 43 15.71 -4.82 9.40
C LYS A 43 14.58 -5.81 9.65
N LYS A 44 13.94 -5.69 10.82
CA LYS A 44 12.70 -6.42 11.11
C LYS A 44 11.50 -5.91 10.30
N GLN A 45 11.54 -4.63 9.90
CA GLN A 45 10.53 -3.96 9.07
C GLN A 45 11.24 -3.05 8.07
N GLY A 46 10.58 -2.81 6.93
CA GLY A 46 11.15 -2.03 5.84
C GLY A 46 11.86 -2.89 4.80
N SER A 47 12.41 -2.25 3.80
CA SER A 47 13.15 -2.85 2.70
C SER A 47 14.56 -2.28 2.63
N SER A 48 15.44 -2.93 1.88
CA SER A 48 16.71 -2.34 1.45
C SER A 48 16.45 -1.08 0.62
N ASN A 49 17.47 -0.23 0.50
CA ASN A 49 17.48 0.84 -0.50
C ASN A 49 17.92 0.33 -1.88
N GLU A 50 18.34 -0.92 -1.96
CA GLU A 50 18.70 -1.57 -3.22
C GLU A 50 17.45 -2.00 -3.98
N VAL A 51 17.48 -1.76 -5.28
CA VAL A 51 16.39 -2.10 -6.20
C VAL A 51 16.72 -3.42 -6.89
N TRP A 52 15.71 -4.24 -7.09
CA TRP A 52 15.84 -5.45 -7.88
C TRP A 52 16.07 -5.10 -9.36
N GLU A 53 17.12 -5.65 -9.94
CA GLU A 53 17.45 -5.52 -11.35
C GLU A 53 17.59 -6.90 -11.98
N MET A 54 17.17 -7.02 -13.25
CA MET A 54 17.40 -8.25 -14.03
C MET A 54 18.89 -8.33 -14.38
N THR A 55 19.58 -9.30 -13.81
CA THR A 55 20.98 -9.59 -14.12
C THR A 55 21.09 -10.74 -15.11
N ASP A 56 22.27 -10.89 -15.75
CA ASP A 56 22.55 -12.04 -16.64
C ASP A 56 22.44 -13.37 -15.90
N GLU A 57 22.79 -13.41 -14.63
CA GLU A 57 22.64 -14.58 -13.77
C GLU A 57 21.17 -14.97 -13.57
N TRP A 58 20.31 -14.00 -13.30
CA TRP A 58 18.85 -14.21 -13.19
C TRP A 58 18.25 -14.65 -14.52
N THR A 59 18.73 -14.09 -15.63
CA THR A 59 18.32 -14.48 -16.98
C THR A 59 18.67 -15.95 -17.24
N ALA A 60 19.86 -16.38 -16.86
CA ALA A 60 20.30 -17.78 -17.01
C ALA A 60 19.48 -18.73 -16.11
N VAL A 61 19.17 -18.34 -14.87
CA VAL A 61 18.32 -19.11 -13.96
C VAL A 61 16.89 -19.22 -14.49
N ALA A 62 16.34 -18.14 -15.01
CA ALA A 62 14.99 -18.10 -15.61
C ALA A 62 14.90 -19.02 -16.84
N LEU A 63 15.93 -19.01 -17.70
CA LEU A 63 16.02 -19.89 -18.86
C LEU A 63 16.18 -21.37 -18.47
N ALA A 64 16.90 -21.67 -17.39
CA ALA A 64 17.09 -23.02 -16.88
C ALA A 64 15.86 -23.62 -16.19
N ARG A 65 15.00 -22.75 -15.63
CA ARG A 65 13.72 -23.10 -15.01
C ARG A 65 12.59 -22.73 -15.97
N ALA A 66 12.31 -23.58 -16.93
CA ALA A 66 11.35 -23.33 -18.02
C ALA A 66 9.91 -22.96 -17.61
N ASP A 67 9.59 -23.00 -16.33
CA ASP A 67 8.26 -22.75 -15.75
C ASP A 67 8.12 -21.45 -14.96
N VAL A 68 9.22 -20.72 -14.69
CA VAL A 68 9.17 -19.48 -13.90
C VAL A 68 10.08 -18.41 -14.51
N VAL A 69 9.53 -17.58 -15.38
CA VAL A 69 10.18 -16.31 -15.75
C VAL A 69 9.89 -15.32 -14.63
N ASP A 70 10.77 -15.29 -13.63
CA ASP A 70 10.62 -14.41 -12.47
C ASP A 70 11.05 -12.97 -12.79
N ASN A 71 10.34 -12.34 -13.72
CA ASN A 71 10.31 -10.89 -13.78
C ASN A 71 9.19 -10.40 -12.85
N PRO A 72 9.50 -9.75 -11.71
CA PRO A 72 8.49 -9.30 -10.76
C PRO A 72 7.42 -8.40 -11.37
N ASN A 73 7.77 -7.56 -12.35
CA ASN A 73 6.81 -6.72 -13.05
C ASN A 73 5.78 -7.57 -13.80
N LEU A 74 6.24 -8.49 -14.63
CA LEU A 74 5.37 -9.34 -15.45
C LEU A 74 4.51 -10.27 -14.58
N SER A 75 5.11 -10.90 -13.56
CA SER A 75 4.40 -11.74 -12.62
C SER A 75 3.32 -10.98 -11.88
N TYR A 76 3.63 -9.76 -11.44
CA TYR A 76 2.68 -8.91 -10.75
C TYR A 76 1.54 -8.47 -11.67
N GLU A 77 1.84 -7.97 -12.87
CA GLU A 77 0.84 -7.55 -13.84
C GLU A 77 -0.13 -8.69 -14.21
N ASN A 78 0.38 -9.89 -14.46
CA ASN A 78 -0.44 -11.07 -14.73
C ASN A 78 -1.35 -11.42 -13.54
N ALA A 79 -0.82 -11.38 -12.32
CA ALA A 79 -1.60 -11.65 -11.12
C ALA A 79 -2.73 -10.62 -10.91
N MET A 80 -2.44 -9.32 -11.15
CA MET A 80 -3.46 -8.26 -11.07
C MET A 80 -4.51 -8.38 -12.16
N PHE A 81 -4.11 -8.70 -13.38
CA PHE A 81 -5.01 -8.95 -14.49
C PHE A 81 -5.97 -10.12 -14.18
N ASP A 82 -5.44 -11.25 -13.69
CA ASP A 82 -6.24 -12.41 -13.33
C ASP A 82 -7.20 -12.14 -12.17
N ALA A 83 -6.75 -11.45 -11.13
CA ALA A 83 -7.59 -11.07 -10.01
C ALA A 83 -8.75 -10.17 -10.46
N LYS A 84 -8.48 -9.16 -11.29
CA LYS A 84 -9.48 -8.27 -11.87
C LYS A 84 -10.48 -9.03 -12.72
N ARG A 85 -10.01 -9.89 -13.63
CA ARG A 85 -10.85 -10.70 -14.52
C ARG A 85 -11.77 -11.63 -13.72
N ARG A 86 -11.25 -12.31 -12.69
CA ARG A 86 -12.06 -13.19 -11.81
C ARG A 86 -13.12 -12.42 -11.05
N TYR A 87 -12.74 -11.28 -10.46
CA TYR A 87 -13.70 -10.43 -9.75
C TYR A 87 -14.86 -9.99 -10.64
N LEU A 88 -14.56 -9.45 -11.83
CA LEU A 88 -15.57 -8.98 -12.76
C LEU A 88 -16.47 -10.12 -13.27
N HIS A 89 -15.88 -11.26 -13.58
CA HIS A 89 -16.64 -12.45 -13.96
C HIS A 89 -17.59 -12.91 -12.84
N TRP A 90 -17.11 -12.94 -11.59
CA TRP A 90 -17.96 -13.35 -10.49
C TRP A 90 -19.13 -12.40 -10.24
N VAL A 91 -18.87 -11.10 -10.31
CA VAL A 91 -19.93 -10.09 -10.08
C VAL A 91 -20.91 -10.03 -11.26
N ASN A 92 -20.39 -9.93 -12.50
CA ASN A 92 -21.21 -9.60 -13.66
C ASN A 92 -21.85 -10.83 -14.31
N ASP A 93 -21.14 -11.96 -14.36
CA ASP A 93 -21.59 -13.15 -15.11
C ASP A 93 -22.20 -14.22 -14.19
N LEU A 94 -21.60 -14.41 -13.00
CA LEU A 94 -22.09 -15.39 -12.01
C LEU A 94 -23.04 -14.79 -10.97
N ASN A 95 -23.24 -13.47 -10.98
CA ASN A 95 -24.09 -12.74 -10.06
C ASN A 95 -23.74 -13.00 -8.57
N ILE A 96 -22.44 -13.19 -8.29
CA ILE A 96 -21.94 -13.33 -6.92
C ILE A 96 -21.86 -11.94 -6.28
N CYS A 97 -22.35 -11.83 -5.04
CA CYS A 97 -22.34 -10.54 -4.34
C CYS A 97 -20.92 -9.99 -4.17
N PRO A 98 -20.72 -8.65 -4.31
CA PRO A 98 -19.40 -8.00 -4.17
C PRO A 98 -18.72 -8.32 -2.84
N GLU A 99 -19.49 -8.53 -1.77
CA GLU A 99 -19.00 -8.91 -0.45
C GLU A 99 -18.17 -10.20 -0.47
N GLN A 100 -18.54 -11.19 -1.27
CA GLN A 100 -17.80 -12.44 -1.44
C GLN A 100 -16.80 -12.35 -2.60
N ALA A 101 -17.20 -11.78 -3.74
CA ALA A 101 -16.36 -11.67 -4.92
C ALA A 101 -15.02 -10.95 -4.62
N ARG A 102 -15.02 -9.94 -3.74
CA ARG A 102 -13.82 -9.21 -3.33
C ARG A 102 -12.74 -10.07 -2.66
N MET A 103 -13.05 -11.31 -2.25
CA MET A 103 -12.06 -12.19 -1.64
C MET A 103 -10.92 -12.59 -2.59
N VAL A 104 -11.12 -12.50 -3.91
CA VAL A 104 -10.08 -12.74 -4.91
C VAL A 104 -9.17 -11.55 -5.15
N LEU A 105 -9.47 -10.38 -4.57
CA LEU A 105 -8.70 -9.16 -4.78
C LEU A 105 -7.49 -9.10 -3.85
N PRO A 106 -6.29 -8.83 -4.39
CA PRO A 106 -5.07 -8.77 -3.60
C PRO A 106 -4.97 -7.50 -2.74
N GLN A 107 -4.02 -7.50 -1.82
CA GLN A 107 -3.79 -6.35 -0.92
C GLN A 107 -3.30 -5.08 -1.64
N SER A 108 -2.77 -5.21 -2.85
CA SER A 108 -2.40 -4.09 -3.71
C SER A 108 -3.58 -3.33 -4.30
N MET A 109 -4.83 -3.82 -4.12
CA MET A 109 -6.02 -3.09 -4.53
C MET A 109 -6.03 -1.70 -3.90
N MET A 110 -6.30 -0.69 -4.74
CA MET A 110 -6.50 0.69 -4.28
C MET A 110 -7.76 0.81 -3.44
N THR A 111 -7.73 1.71 -2.46
CA THR A 111 -8.88 2.04 -1.62
C THR A 111 -8.86 3.53 -1.30
N GLU A 112 -9.99 4.07 -0.91
CA GLU A 112 -10.15 5.46 -0.48
C GLU A 112 -10.70 5.49 0.94
N TRP A 113 -10.26 6.47 1.71
CA TRP A 113 -10.81 6.71 3.05
C TRP A 113 -10.79 8.17 3.44
N TYR A 114 -11.72 8.51 4.29
CA TYR A 114 -11.68 9.74 5.07
C TYR A 114 -11.07 9.43 6.43
N TRP A 115 -10.07 10.21 6.81
CA TRP A 115 -9.42 10.09 8.10
C TRP A 115 -9.52 11.39 8.85
N SER A 116 -10.29 11.41 9.93
CA SER A 116 -10.55 12.60 10.73
C SER A 116 -9.97 12.43 12.12
N GLY A 117 -9.49 13.52 12.71
CA GLY A 117 -8.96 13.44 14.06
C GLY A 117 -8.30 14.73 14.55
N THR A 118 -7.66 14.61 15.70
CA THR A 118 -6.94 15.74 16.29
C THR A 118 -5.58 15.94 15.63
N LEU A 119 -5.11 17.18 15.59
CA LEU A 119 -3.79 17.54 15.07
C LEU A 119 -2.67 16.75 15.79
N MET A 120 -2.78 16.58 17.11
CA MET A 120 -1.86 15.79 17.92
C MET A 120 -1.83 14.32 17.45
N ALA A 121 -2.97 13.72 17.13
CA ALA A 121 -3.02 12.33 16.68
C ALA A 121 -2.33 12.16 15.33
N PHE A 122 -2.53 13.07 14.38
CA PHE A 122 -1.80 13.06 13.11
C PHE A 122 -0.30 13.30 13.29
N ALA A 123 0.12 14.21 14.17
CA ALA A 123 1.54 14.41 14.49
C ALA A 123 2.20 13.12 15.02
N ARG A 124 1.52 12.38 15.90
CA ARG A 124 2.00 11.07 16.39
C ARG A 124 2.12 10.03 15.27
N VAL A 125 1.19 10.00 14.34
CA VAL A 125 1.29 9.14 13.15
C VAL A 125 2.52 9.50 12.34
N CYS A 126 2.72 10.78 12.03
CA CYS A 126 3.87 11.26 11.27
C CYS A 126 5.20 10.98 11.99
N ASN A 127 5.26 11.16 13.32
CA ASN A 127 6.43 10.83 14.11
C ASN A 127 6.84 9.35 13.98
N LEU A 128 5.86 8.44 13.90
CA LEU A 128 6.12 7.00 13.78
C LEU A 128 6.33 6.54 12.34
N ARG A 129 5.62 7.13 11.38
CA ARG A 129 5.55 6.59 10.01
C ARG A 129 6.39 7.32 8.98
N CYS A 130 6.91 8.50 9.30
CA CYS A 130 7.91 9.16 8.47
C CYS A 130 9.34 8.65 8.75
N GLN A 131 9.53 7.72 9.67
CA GLN A 131 10.84 7.18 10.03
C GLN A 131 11.36 6.21 8.95
N PRO A 132 12.69 6.07 8.80
CA PRO A 132 13.31 5.24 7.76
C PRO A 132 13.00 3.73 7.87
N ASP A 133 12.60 3.26 9.03
CA ASP A 133 12.22 1.87 9.29
C ASP A 133 10.74 1.56 8.99
N ALA A 134 9.94 2.58 8.69
CA ALA A 134 8.57 2.37 8.21
C ALA A 134 8.58 1.92 6.74
N GLN A 135 7.51 1.26 6.30
CA GLN A 135 7.33 0.89 4.90
C GLN A 135 7.27 2.15 4.01
N LEU A 136 8.00 2.16 2.89
CA LEU A 136 8.16 3.35 2.05
C LEU A 136 6.82 3.95 1.58
N GLU A 137 5.90 3.12 1.11
CA GLU A 137 4.59 3.57 0.66
C GLU A 137 3.76 4.21 1.79
N THR A 138 3.98 3.75 3.02
CA THR A 138 3.37 4.37 4.21
C THR A 138 4.06 5.68 4.56
N GLN A 139 5.40 5.76 4.41
CA GLN A 139 6.14 7.00 4.59
C GLN A 139 5.67 8.08 3.60
N GLU A 140 5.45 7.71 2.33
CA GLU A 140 5.00 8.64 1.29
C GLU A 140 3.67 9.30 1.69
N VAL A 141 2.66 8.49 2.05
CA VAL A 141 1.37 9.01 2.52
C VAL A 141 1.52 9.89 3.77
N CYS A 142 2.35 9.48 4.72
CA CYS A 142 2.53 10.25 5.95
C CYS A 142 3.32 11.54 5.74
N ARG A 143 4.25 11.58 4.79
CA ARG A 143 4.96 12.81 4.39
C ARG A 143 4.01 13.83 3.75
N GLU A 144 3.07 13.37 2.92
CA GLU A 144 2.03 14.26 2.38
C GLU A 144 1.15 14.85 3.49
N ILE A 145 0.73 14.04 4.46
CA ILE A 145 0.00 14.51 5.64
C ILE A 145 0.84 15.53 6.43
N ASP A 146 2.13 15.27 6.61
CA ASP A 146 3.06 16.16 7.33
C ASP A 146 3.17 17.52 6.64
N LEU A 147 3.37 17.53 5.32
CA LEU A 147 3.44 18.75 4.50
C LEU A 147 2.15 19.58 4.57
N LEU A 148 1.01 18.94 4.33
CA LEU A 148 -0.29 19.62 4.36
C LEU A 148 -0.63 20.17 5.75
N SER A 149 -0.29 19.40 6.80
CA SER A 149 -0.52 19.83 8.18
C SER A 149 0.37 21.02 8.57
N LYS A 150 1.63 21.00 8.15
CA LYS A 150 2.57 22.10 8.36
C LYS A 150 2.11 23.37 7.66
N GLU A 151 1.62 23.27 6.43
CA GLU A 151 1.09 24.41 5.68
C GLU A 151 -0.11 25.07 6.38
N LYS A 152 -1.04 24.24 6.89
CA LYS A 152 -2.29 24.76 7.48
C LYS A 152 -2.17 25.18 8.95
N PHE A 153 -1.28 24.55 9.71
CA PHE A 153 -1.18 24.69 11.17
C PHE A 153 0.26 24.95 11.64
N THR A 154 1.05 25.74 10.93
CA THR A 154 2.49 25.90 11.06
C THR A 154 3.01 25.87 12.50
N VAL A 155 2.57 26.80 13.36
CA VAL A 155 3.07 26.93 14.74
C VAL A 155 2.71 25.71 15.60
N ALA A 156 1.45 25.28 15.55
CA ALA A 156 1.00 24.15 16.35
C ALA A 156 1.63 22.84 15.85
N TRP A 157 1.79 22.68 14.53
CA TRP A 157 2.39 21.49 13.95
C TRP A 157 3.86 21.36 14.32
N GLU A 158 4.64 22.45 14.23
CA GLU A 158 6.06 22.45 14.63
C GLU A 158 6.23 22.09 16.11
N ALA A 159 5.39 22.63 17.00
CA ALA A 159 5.41 22.29 18.41
C ALA A 159 5.10 20.82 18.68
N LEU A 160 4.18 20.21 17.92
CA LEU A 160 3.80 18.79 18.07
C LEU A 160 4.83 17.84 17.45
N ARG A 161 5.54 18.26 16.39
CA ARG A 161 6.56 17.45 15.73
C ARG A 161 7.91 17.50 16.43
N SER A 162 8.24 18.60 17.13
CA SER A 162 9.49 18.76 17.88
C SER A 162 9.54 18.01 19.21
N ASN A 163 8.38 17.57 19.73
CA ASN A 163 8.26 16.85 20.99
C ASN A 163 8.06 15.34 20.81
N GLY A 164 8.30 14.80 19.62
CA GLY A 164 8.09 13.40 19.28
C GLY A 164 9.35 12.62 18.97
#